data_e6aec44cb714f3bffecb1d5fca4ce935
#
_entry.id   e6aec44cb714f3bffecb1d5fca4ce935
#
_cell.length_a   1.000
_cell.length_b   1.000
_cell.length_c   1.000
_cell.angle_alpha   90.00
_cell.angle_beta   90.00
_cell.angle_gamma   90.00
#
_symmetry.space_group_name_H-M   'P 1'
#
loop_
_entity.id
_entity.type
_entity.pdbx_description
1 polymer ?
#
loop_
_entity_poly.entity_id
_entity_poly.type
_entity_poly.pdbx_seq_one_letter_code
_entity_poly.pdbx_strand_id
1 'polypeptide(L)'
;MKVSGKRWKQISSLALVAALVTVTGCGDKSGGTGKEGAASGDSGKKQKISMMYPLYGNPPQKTEVWKKMEEAVGIEYESMAIPSAQYLEKLKASIAANSLPDITHYMSFPDPNFTQYAKQGAFLQLDDYIKDTKNLKNLPQSMWDFIKIDGKTYGIPRPAQMERAVVIRKDWLDNLGLPIPKTLDEFYDTAVKFAKNDPDKNGKEDTVGIVLNQTLGYHLDPVFMAFDTSNGWRKMEDGTLMNSAITPQRKEALMWLAKLYKDGGIDKNFTVMKDNQMWETLESGKAGIFFGAQTSDYSRFVTNLKKVDPKAELIMIAPPVGKDGKTGFPDGVGMFGQFVLPANISKEKAKKAIELLDWQAGQEAHMLRKVGVEGVHHKKNADGTIEMIGDKYAHDGIAYLIWNVPNDPLVSVPLSAPKNIQEAVKNNLTVVSKLGVVSPAVAYMPSTNVSKNFADLDQLMRGLSVKMVIGEATDKDFDKFAAEWNKRGGEAWTKEVNEWYKQQKK
;
A
#
# COMPACT_ATOMS: atom_id res chain seq x y z
N MET A 1 44.57 -31.44 23.42
CA MET A 1 45.42 -30.24 23.72
C MET A 1 44.55 -29.23 24.43
N LYS A 2 44.94 -28.84 25.64
CA LYS A 2 44.26 -27.86 26.54
C LYS A 2 44.58 -26.44 26.10
N VAL A 3 43.58 -25.53 26.09
CA VAL A 3 43.75 -24.06 26.30
C VAL A 3 42.40 -23.58 26.81
N SER A 4 42.20 -23.34 28.00
CA SER A 4 42.34 -22.27 29.00
C SER A 4 41.38 -21.12 28.77
N GLY A 5 40.42 -21.00 29.70
CA GLY A 5 39.46 -19.92 29.83
C GLY A 5 40.06 -18.63 30.35
N LYS A 6 39.43 -17.50 30.06
CA LYS A 6 39.54 -16.25 30.81
C LYS A 6 38.17 -15.68 31.14
N ARG A 7 37.85 -15.72 32.42
CA ARG A 7 36.77 -14.96 33.07
C ARG A 7 37.13 -13.47 33.07
N TRP A 8 36.20 -12.61 32.73
CA TRP A 8 36.27 -11.22 33.13
C TRP A 8 35.08 -10.84 33.99
N LYS A 9 35.45 -10.19 35.10
CA LYS A 9 34.63 -9.83 36.23
C LYS A 9 33.74 -8.63 35.91
N GLN A 10 32.56 -8.66 36.49
CA GLN A 10 31.66 -7.54 36.75
C GLN A 10 32.37 -6.44 37.55
N ILE A 11 32.16 -5.19 37.19
CA ILE A 11 32.34 -4.05 38.08
C ILE A 11 31.06 -3.22 37.96
N SER A 12 30.31 -3.25 39.03
CA SER A 12 29.23 -2.32 39.35
C SER A 12 29.83 -1.04 39.90
N SER A 13 29.35 0.11 39.45
CA SER A 13 29.51 1.36 40.22
C SER A 13 28.31 2.27 39.95
N LEU A 14 27.46 2.37 40.95
CA LEU A 14 26.49 3.45 41.15
C LEU A 14 27.26 4.76 41.43
N ALA A 15 26.84 5.84 40.79
CA ALA A 15 27.01 7.18 41.35
C ALA A 15 25.80 8.06 40.99
N LEU A 16 25.00 8.28 42.00
CA LEU A 16 23.91 9.26 42.08
C LEU A 16 24.56 10.63 42.37
N VAL A 17 24.29 11.64 41.55
CA VAL A 17 24.50 13.06 41.91
C VAL A 17 23.24 13.83 41.64
N ALA A 18 22.51 14.16 42.69
CA ALA A 18 21.46 15.15 42.71
C ALA A 18 22.08 16.54 42.89
N ALA A 19 21.82 17.46 42.01
CA ALA A 19 22.11 18.87 42.22
C ALA A 19 20.80 19.67 42.22
N LEU A 20 20.36 20.02 43.45
CA LEU A 20 19.37 21.07 43.68
C LEU A 20 20.06 22.42 43.56
N VAL A 21 19.51 23.29 42.67
CA VAL A 21 19.81 24.72 42.71
C VAL A 21 18.54 25.47 43.06
N THR A 22 18.50 25.95 44.28
CA THR A 22 17.55 26.95 44.78
C THR A 22 18.04 28.33 44.42
N VAL A 23 17.23 29.12 43.72
CA VAL A 23 17.45 30.53 43.58
C VAL A 23 16.28 31.25 44.23
N THR A 24 16.54 31.86 45.36
CA THR A 24 15.71 32.88 46.01
C THR A 24 16.06 34.23 45.44
N GLY A 25 15.07 35.02 45.02
CA GLY A 25 15.22 36.40 44.63
C GLY A 25 13.97 37.19 44.99
N CYS A 26 14.10 38.10 45.87
CA CYS A 26 13.08 38.97 46.49
C CYS A 26 12.43 39.91 45.48
N GLY A 27 11.21 40.31 45.89
CA GLY A 27 10.29 41.16 45.21
C GLY A 27 10.63 42.64 45.15
N ASP A 28 9.83 43.33 44.35
CA ASP A 28 9.33 44.66 44.72
C ASP A 28 7.97 44.93 44.12
N LYS A 29 7.07 45.56 44.89
CA LYS A 29 5.75 45.99 44.54
C LYS A 29 5.79 47.41 44.02
N SER A 30 5.22 47.70 42.86
CA SER A 30 4.56 48.99 42.69
C SER A 30 3.40 48.84 41.70
N GLY A 31 2.24 49.32 42.14
CA GLY A 31 0.99 49.27 41.38
C GLY A 31 0.96 50.35 40.29
N GLY A 32 0.21 50.07 39.26
CA GLY A 32 -0.12 51.00 38.18
C GLY A 32 -1.31 50.50 37.39
N THR A 33 -2.38 51.21 37.52
CA THR A 33 -3.69 51.03 36.90
C THR A 33 -3.66 51.13 35.40
N GLY A 34 -4.35 50.18 34.74
CA GLY A 34 -5.19 50.33 33.59
C GLY A 34 -4.64 50.87 32.27
N LYS A 35 -4.70 49.98 31.26
CA LYS A 35 -5.33 50.28 29.95
C LYS A 35 -5.45 48.99 29.15
N GLU A 36 -6.66 48.65 28.75
CA GLU A 36 -6.93 47.72 27.66
C GLU A 36 -6.12 48.16 26.45
N GLY A 37 -5.13 47.36 26.09
CA GLY A 37 -4.33 47.50 24.89
C GLY A 37 -4.76 46.43 23.92
N ALA A 38 -5.31 46.83 22.80
CA ALA A 38 -5.71 46.03 21.66
C ALA A 38 -4.65 44.94 21.35
N ALA A 39 -5.15 43.75 21.06
CA ALA A 39 -4.36 42.64 20.50
C ALA A 39 -3.68 43.12 19.22
N SER A 40 -2.41 43.47 19.33
CA SER A 40 -1.52 43.59 18.16
C SER A 40 -1.32 42.18 17.62
N GLY A 41 -1.97 41.92 16.49
CA GLY A 41 -1.74 40.68 15.72
C GLY A 41 -0.25 40.53 15.46
N ASP A 42 0.31 39.41 15.91
CA ASP A 42 1.63 38.95 15.52
C ASP A 42 1.56 38.51 14.04
N SER A 43 1.68 39.47 13.13
CA SER A 43 1.48 39.33 11.69
C SER A 43 2.75 38.88 10.97
N GLY A 44 3.53 37.97 11.56
CA GLY A 44 4.82 37.54 10.95
C GLY A 44 5.20 36.09 11.11
N LYS A 45 4.71 35.34 12.08
CA LYS A 45 5.18 33.99 12.34
C LYS A 45 4.28 32.95 11.68
N LYS A 46 4.83 32.24 10.68
CA LYS A 46 4.13 31.12 10.02
C LYS A 46 3.76 30.04 11.05
N GLN A 47 2.53 29.49 10.95
CA GLN A 47 2.09 28.38 11.78
C GLN A 47 2.91 27.14 11.48
N LYS A 48 3.50 26.48 12.49
CA LYS A 48 4.21 25.23 12.35
C LYS A 48 3.21 24.07 12.30
N ILE A 49 3.28 23.24 11.24
CA ILE A 49 2.45 22.05 11.02
C ILE A 49 3.36 20.82 10.88
N SER A 50 3.19 19.85 11.75
CA SER A 50 3.90 18.58 11.77
C SER A 50 3.07 17.47 11.13
N MET A 51 3.71 16.60 10.33
CA MET A 51 3.03 15.47 9.70
C MET A 51 3.84 14.18 9.83
N MET A 52 3.21 13.12 10.38
CA MET A 52 3.80 11.78 10.50
C MET A 52 3.24 10.84 9.44
N TYR A 53 4.14 10.14 8.76
CA TYR A 53 3.80 9.19 7.69
C TYR A 53 4.88 8.11 7.51
N PRO A 54 4.54 6.95 6.89
CA PRO A 54 5.53 5.89 6.65
C PRO A 54 6.47 6.27 5.52
N LEU A 55 7.74 5.89 5.65
CA LEU A 55 8.78 6.11 4.66
C LEU A 55 9.20 4.79 4.01
N TYR A 56 9.18 4.74 2.68
CA TYR A 56 9.58 3.58 1.88
C TYR A 56 10.86 3.81 1.06
N GLY A 57 11.49 4.98 1.15
CA GLY A 57 12.68 5.35 0.40
C GLY A 57 13.45 6.46 1.09
N ASN A 58 14.03 7.39 0.33
CA ASN A 58 14.78 8.52 0.88
C ASN A 58 13.85 9.52 1.58
N PRO A 59 14.24 10.03 2.77
CA PRO A 59 13.47 11.07 3.45
C PRO A 59 13.49 12.37 2.65
N PRO A 60 12.39 13.15 2.67
CA PRO A 60 12.32 14.42 1.96
C PRO A 60 13.33 15.44 2.53
N GLN A 61 14.00 16.16 1.64
CA GLN A 61 14.94 17.21 1.99
C GLN A 61 14.26 18.58 1.89
N LYS A 62 14.78 19.58 2.64
CA LYS A 62 14.29 20.97 2.58
C LYS A 62 14.75 21.66 1.29
N THR A 63 14.09 21.36 0.19
CA THR A 63 14.39 21.81 -1.17
C THR A 63 13.36 22.82 -1.69
N GLU A 64 13.44 23.17 -2.97
CA GLU A 64 12.50 24.08 -3.63
C GLU A 64 11.05 23.56 -3.59
N VAL A 65 10.81 22.24 -3.66
CA VAL A 65 9.45 21.68 -3.52
C VAL A 65 8.92 21.90 -2.11
N TRP A 66 9.77 21.72 -1.09
CA TRP A 66 9.42 22.00 0.30
C TRP A 66 9.01 23.45 0.50
N LYS A 67 9.82 24.41 0.01
CA LYS A 67 9.52 25.84 0.09
C LYS A 67 8.21 26.19 -0.62
N LYS A 68 8.00 25.66 -1.84
CA LYS A 68 6.75 25.89 -2.58
C LYS A 68 5.53 25.41 -1.80
N MET A 69 5.59 24.27 -1.14
CA MET A 69 4.53 23.77 -0.27
C MET A 69 4.29 24.69 0.93
N GLU A 70 5.35 25.13 1.61
CA GLU A 70 5.24 26.07 2.74
C GLU A 70 4.66 27.42 2.33
N GLU A 71 5.04 27.93 1.15
CA GLU A 71 4.54 29.18 0.60
C GLU A 71 3.09 29.09 0.18
N ALA A 72 2.69 28.02 -0.49
CA ALA A 72 1.34 27.79 -0.98
C ALA A 72 0.28 27.79 0.15
N VAL A 73 0.67 27.29 1.34
CA VAL A 73 -0.22 27.17 2.50
C VAL A 73 0.06 28.25 3.56
N GLY A 74 1.22 28.90 3.49
CA GLY A 74 1.63 29.91 4.47
C GLY A 74 2.00 29.30 5.82
N ILE A 75 2.71 28.17 5.84
CA ILE A 75 3.10 27.40 7.03
C ILE A 75 4.62 27.22 7.12
N GLU A 76 5.09 26.77 8.28
CA GLU A 76 6.35 26.07 8.47
C GLU A 76 6.06 24.57 8.58
N TYR A 77 6.60 23.74 7.69
CA TYR A 77 6.32 22.30 7.66
C TYR A 77 7.37 21.50 8.42
N GLU A 78 6.92 20.54 9.21
CA GLU A 78 7.78 19.55 9.88
C GLU A 78 7.43 18.15 9.42
N SER A 79 8.36 17.49 8.72
CA SER A 79 8.24 16.10 8.29
C SER A 79 8.69 15.15 9.39
N MET A 80 7.81 14.20 9.75
CA MET A 80 8.09 13.07 10.62
C MET A 80 7.99 11.77 9.82
N ALA A 81 8.93 11.57 8.90
CA ALA A 81 9.03 10.38 8.06
C ALA A 81 9.59 9.21 8.87
N ILE A 82 8.77 8.18 9.13
CA ILE A 82 9.13 7.01 9.94
C ILE A 82 9.33 5.82 9.01
N PRO A 83 10.44 5.06 9.09
CA PRO A 83 10.63 3.85 8.29
C PRO A 83 9.39 2.94 8.37
N SER A 84 8.91 2.45 7.23
CA SER A 84 7.63 1.74 7.11
C SER A 84 7.53 0.52 8.04
N ALA A 85 8.65 -0.20 8.26
CA ALA A 85 8.73 -1.34 9.16
C ALA A 85 8.47 -0.98 10.64
N GLN A 86 8.69 0.28 11.04
CA GLN A 86 8.54 0.77 12.42
C GLN A 86 7.29 1.64 12.59
N TYR A 87 6.63 2.00 11.49
CA TYR A 87 5.58 3.00 11.48
C TYR A 87 4.39 2.63 12.37
N LEU A 88 3.91 1.40 12.27
CA LEU A 88 2.71 0.96 13.00
C LEU A 88 2.93 0.97 14.52
N GLU A 89 4.10 0.57 14.98
CA GLU A 89 4.45 0.60 16.42
C GLU A 89 4.57 2.05 16.91
N LYS A 90 5.19 2.92 16.12
CA LYS A 90 5.27 4.36 16.42
C LYS A 90 3.89 5.00 16.50
N LEU A 91 2.99 4.67 15.56
CA LEU A 91 1.61 5.16 15.54
C LEU A 91 0.86 4.78 16.82
N LYS A 92 0.87 3.50 17.19
CA LYS A 92 0.23 2.99 18.42
C LYS A 92 0.77 3.69 19.66
N ALA A 93 2.10 3.81 19.77
CA ALA A 93 2.74 4.49 20.90
C ALA A 93 2.36 5.97 20.99
N SER A 94 2.28 6.68 19.85
CA SER A 94 1.90 8.09 19.80
C SER A 94 0.44 8.31 20.20
N ILE A 95 -0.46 7.41 19.80
CA ILE A 95 -1.88 7.46 20.22
C ILE A 95 -1.97 7.22 21.74
N ALA A 96 -1.35 6.17 22.25
CA ALA A 96 -1.38 5.82 23.68
C ALA A 96 -0.80 6.93 24.58
N ALA A 97 0.21 7.65 24.09
CA ALA A 97 0.83 8.78 24.79
C ALA A 97 0.11 10.11 24.60
N ASN A 98 -1.01 10.13 23.84
CA ASN A 98 -1.71 11.38 23.40
C ASN A 98 -0.75 12.44 22.82
N SER A 99 0.22 11.97 22.00
CA SER A 99 1.31 12.77 21.43
C SER A 99 1.36 12.67 19.89
N LEU A 100 0.20 12.55 19.26
CA LEU A 100 0.10 12.61 17.80
C LEU A 100 0.56 13.99 17.29
N PRO A 101 1.32 14.04 16.18
CA PRO A 101 1.58 15.29 15.48
C PRO A 101 0.29 15.86 14.85
N ASP A 102 0.37 17.08 14.33
CA ASP A 102 -0.80 17.80 13.81
C ASP A 102 -1.54 17.03 12.71
N ILE A 103 -0.80 16.30 11.86
CA ILE A 103 -1.34 15.37 10.86
C ILE A 103 -0.68 14.01 11.04
N THR A 104 -1.46 12.94 11.02
CA THR A 104 -0.95 11.58 11.07
C THR A 104 -1.63 10.72 10.01
N HIS A 105 -0.86 10.00 9.21
CA HIS A 105 -1.40 9.05 8.25
C HIS A 105 -1.77 7.73 8.95
N TYR A 106 -3.06 7.46 9.11
CA TYR A 106 -3.58 6.20 9.65
C TYR A 106 -3.79 5.22 8.50
N MET A 107 -2.87 4.24 8.35
CA MET A 107 -2.79 3.37 7.17
C MET A 107 -3.86 2.29 7.13
N SER A 108 -4.22 1.75 8.30
CA SER A 108 -5.13 0.59 8.38
C SER A 108 -6.58 1.06 8.44
N PHE A 109 -7.38 0.64 7.48
CA PHE A 109 -8.82 0.84 7.52
C PHE A 109 -9.52 -0.18 6.59
N PRO A 110 -10.59 -0.87 7.03
CA PRO A 110 -11.20 -0.81 8.37
C PRO A 110 -10.31 -1.37 9.49
N ASP A 111 -10.33 -0.72 10.66
CA ASP A 111 -9.56 -1.12 11.85
C ASP A 111 -10.41 -0.90 13.12
N PRO A 112 -10.68 -1.95 13.92
CA PRO A 112 -11.44 -1.84 15.18
C PRO A 112 -10.81 -0.87 16.17
N ASN A 113 -9.47 -0.78 16.20
CA ASN A 113 -8.76 0.13 17.08
C ASN A 113 -9.01 1.59 16.68
N PHE A 114 -9.09 1.87 15.37
CA PHE A 114 -9.43 3.22 14.89
C PHE A 114 -10.78 3.68 15.44
N THR A 115 -11.81 2.84 15.33
CA THR A 115 -13.15 3.12 15.87
C THR A 115 -13.10 3.35 17.38
N GLN A 116 -12.35 2.54 18.10
CA GLN A 116 -12.17 2.70 19.54
C GLN A 116 -11.48 4.02 19.88
N TYR A 117 -10.37 4.36 19.22
CA TYR A 117 -9.63 5.61 19.44
C TYR A 117 -10.50 6.85 19.15
N ALA A 118 -11.26 6.83 18.05
CA ALA A 118 -12.18 7.92 17.72
C ALA A 118 -13.26 8.11 18.80
N LYS A 119 -13.89 7.02 19.28
CA LYS A 119 -14.89 7.05 20.35
C LYS A 119 -14.31 7.49 21.70
N GLN A 120 -13.03 7.25 21.95
CA GLN A 120 -12.29 7.71 23.14
C GLN A 120 -11.83 9.17 23.02
N GLY A 121 -12.07 9.84 21.90
CA GLY A 121 -11.72 11.24 21.69
C GLY A 121 -10.24 11.47 21.34
N ALA A 122 -9.57 10.48 20.72
CA ALA A 122 -8.19 10.66 20.26
C ALA A 122 -8.07 11.58 19.03
N PHE A 123 -9.11 11.62 18.20
CA PHE A 123 -9.11 12.33 16.91
C PHE A 123 -10.13 13.46 16.87
N LEU A 124 -9.78 14.55 16.16
CA LEU A 124 -10.66 15.66 15.90
C LEU A 124 -11.80 15.24 14.95
N GLN A 125 -13.04 15.64 15.27
CA GLN A 125 -14.15 15.54 14.34
C GLN A 125 -14.01 16.60 13.24
N LEU A 126 -14.11 16.18 11.96
CA LEU A 126 -13.68 17.00 10.82
C LEU A 126 -14.84 17.55 9.96
N ASP A 127 -16.10 17.16 10.24
CA ASP A 127 -17.25 17.50 9.38
C ASP A 127 -17.35 19.01 9.08
N ASP A 128 -17.09 19.87 10.07
CA ASP A 128 -17.16 21.33 9.90
C ASP A 128 -15.99 21.93 9.12
N TYR A 129 -14.87 21.21 9.01
CA TYR A 129 -13.68 21.70 8.34
C TYR A 129 -13.62 21.34 6.86
N ILE A 130 -14.27 20.21 6.46
CA ILE A 130 -14.13 19.64 5.11
C ILE A 130 -15.01 20.35 4.09
N LYS A 131 -16.17 20.84 4.48
CA LYS A 131 -17.20 21.44 3.60
C LYS A 131 -16.69 22.63 2.78
N ASP A 132 -15.72 23.37 3.31
CA ASP A 132 -15.17 24.58 2.69
C ASP A 132 -13.87 24.32 1.91
N THR A 133 -13.39 23.05 1.83
CA THR A 133 -12.19 22.68 1.09
C THR A 133 -12.40 22.75 -0.41
N LYS A 134 -11.32 22.99 -1.18
CA LYS A 134 -11.38 23.13 -2.64
C LYS A 134 -11.34 21.77 -3.36
N ASN A 135 -10.43 20.88 -2.93
CA ASN A 135 -10.14 19.61 -3.56
C ASN A 135 -10.76 18.44 -2.78
N LEU A 136 -10.62 18.42 -1.45
CA LEU A 136 -11.08 17.31 -0.61
C LEU A 136 -12.59 17.09 -0.69
N LYS A 137 -13.39 18.15 -0.73
CA LYS A 137 -14.86 18.03 -0.86
C LYS A 137 -15.32 17.31 -2.14
N ASN A 138 -14.45 17.22 -3.16
CA ASN A 138 -14.75 16.58 -4.42
C ASN A 138 -14.38 15.07 -4.42
N LEU A 139 -13.85 14.54 -3.31
CA LEU A 139 -13.66 13.10 -3.17
C LEU A 139 -15.00 12.37 -3.23
N PRO A 140 -15.05 11.14 -3.80
CA PRO A 140 -16.27 10.36 -3.87
C PRO A 140 -16.96 10.22 -2.50
N GLN A 141 -18.28 10.42 -2.47
CA GLN A 141 -19.08 10.28 -1.25
C GLN A 141 -18.89 8.91 -0.59
N SER A 142 -18.71 7.86 -1.41
CA SER A 142 -18.43 6.50 -0.94
C SER A 142 -17.17 6.39 -0.08
N MET A 143 -16.13 7.18 -0.35
CA MET A 143 -14.91 7.21 0.48
C MET A 143 -15.20 7.84 1.84
N TRP A 144 -15.97 8.94 1.87
CA TRP A 144 -16.38 9.59 3.12
C TRP A 144 -17.28 8.70 3.95
N ASP A 145 -18.29 8.06 3.32
CA ASP A 145 -19.24 7.18 4.02
C ASP A 145 -18.53 5.95 4.58
N PHE A 146 -17.50 5.46 3.87
CA PHE A 146 -16.72 4.31 4.31
C PHE A 146 -15.93 4.55 5.61
N ILE A 147 -15.45 5.78 5.86
CA ILE A 147 -14.63 6.10 7.04
C ILE A 147 -15.43 6.70 8.21
N LYS A 148 -16.73 6.94 8.04
CA LYS A 148 -17.58 7.48 9.10
C LYS A 148 -17.72 6.50 10.27
N ILE A 149 -17.73 7.05 11.48
CA ILE A 149 -18.02 6.32 12.72
C ILE A 149 -19.24 6.99 13.35
N ASP A 150 -20.33 6.25 13.50
CA ASP A 150 -21.59 6.76 14.03
C ASP A 150 -22.04 8.07 13.33
N GLY A 151 -21.89 8.12 11.99
CA GLY A 151 -22.25 9.27 11.15
C GLY A 151 -21.28 10.47 11.18
N LYS A 152 -20.19 10.40 11.93
CA LYS A 152 -19.19 11.45 12.09
C LYS A 152 -17.88 11.11 11.37
N THR A 153 -17.20 12.12 10.87
CA THR A 153 -15.92 12.00 10.14
C THR A 153 -14.75 12.34 11.06
N TYR A 154 -13.80 11.42 11.24
CA TYR A 154 -12.59 11.59 12.07
C TYR A 154 -11.29 11.49 11.28
N GLY A 155 -11.38 11.30 9.97
CA GLY A 155 -10.23 11.22 9.07
C GLY A 155 -10.52 11.84 7.72
N ILE A 156 -9.46 12.12 6.96
CA ILE A 156 -9.53 12.56 5.57
C ILE A 156 -9.08 11.41 4.71
N PRO A 157 -9.92 10.87 3.81
CA PRO A 157 -9.54 9.78 2.93
C PRO A 157 -8.29 10.12 2.11
N ARG A 158 -7.36 9.19 2.04
CA ARG A 158 -6.23 9.28 1.10
C ARG A 158 -6.55 8.45 -0.14
N PRO A 159 -6.84 9.06 -1.28
CA PRO A 159 -7.10 8.32 -2.51
C PRO A 159 -5.93 7.41 -2.90
N ALA A 160 -6.25 6.23 -3.39
CA ALA A 160 -5.31 5.32 -4.01
C ALA A 160 -5.99 4.61 -5.17
N GLN A 161 -5.40 4.69 -6.34
CA GLN A 161 -5.95 4.03 -7.51
C GLN A 161 -5.51 2.57 -7.56
N MET A 162 -6.28 1.74 -8.24
CA MET A 162 -5.89 0.38 -8.54
C MET A 162 -4.75 0.40 -9.56
N GLU A 163 -3.54 0.14 -9.09
CA GLU A 163 -2.33 0.08 -9.90
C GLU A 163 -1.90 -1.38 -10.11
N ARG A 164 -2.74 -2.18 -10.78
CA ARG A 164 -2.45 -3.59 -11.01
C ARG A 164 -2.20 -3.86 -12.48
N ALA A 165 -1.28 -4.78 -12.77
CA ALA A 165 -0.98 -5.26 -14.09
C ALA A 165 -0.60 -6.74 -14.07
N VAL A 166 -0.88 -7.44 -15.15
CA VAL A 166 -0.20 -8.67 -15.52
C VAL A 166 0.78 -8.31 -16.62
N VAL A 167 2.06 -8.59 -16.40
CA VAL A 167 3.09 -8.35 -17.42
C VAL A 167 3.58 -9.65 -18.01
N ILE A 168 3.88 -9.63 -19.32
CA ILE A 168 4.33 -10.81 -20.07
C ILE A 168 5.39 -10.43 -21.10
N ARG A 169 6.34 -11.32 -21.33
CA ARG A 169 7.35 -11.23 -22.39
C ARG A 169 6.71 -11.44 -23.75
N LYS A 170 6.47 -10.34 -24.47
CA LYS A 170 5.87 -10.36 -25.83
C LYS A 170 6.82 -11.03 -26.84
N ASP A 171 8.09 -10.70 -26.76
CA ASP A 171 9.13 -11.30 -27.58
C ASP A 171 9.21 -12.83 -27.42
N TRP A 172 9.00 -13.36 -26.21
CA TRP A 172 8.93 -14.82 -25.97
C TRP A 172 7.69 -15.46 -26.61
N LEU A 173 6.55 -14.76 -26.57
CA LEU A 173 5.35 -15.20 -27.31
C LEU A 173 5.64 -15.30 -28.80
N ASP A 174 6.26 -14.27 -29.37
CA ASP A 174 6.59 -14.22 -30.79
C ASP A 174 7.62 -15.30 -31.18
N ASN A 175 8.64 -15.49 -30.35
CA ASN A 175 9.66 -16.50 -30.58
C ASN A 175 9.10 -17.93 -30.62
N LEU A 176 8.05 -18.21 -29.86
CA LEU A 176 7.38 -19.51 -29.80
C LEU A 176 6.12 -19.59 -30.64
N GLY A 177 5.73 -18.51 -31.36
CA GLY A 177 4.51 -18.46 -32.17
C GLY A 177 3.23 -18.56 -31.34
N LEU A 178 3.23 -18.02 -30.10
CA LEU A 178 2.10 -18.10 -29.20
C LEU A 178 1.26 -16.83 -29.23
N PRO A 179 -0.07 -16.91 -29.14
CA PRO A 179 -0.93 -15.76 -28.95
C PRO A 179 -0.80 -15.19 -27.52
N ILE A 180 -1.25 -13.97 -27.30
CA ILE A 180 -1.42 -13.40 -25.96
C ILE A 180 -2.48 -14.22 -25.23
N PRO A 181 -2.15 -14.82 -24.04
CA PRO A 181 -3.08 -15.66 -23.31
C PRO A 181 -4.21 -14.83 -22.69
N LYS A 182 -5.43 -15.40 -22.67
CA LYS A 182 -6.65 -14.76 -22.14
C LYS A 182 -7.31 -15.59 -21.03
N THR A 183 -7.27 -16.92 -21.15
CA THR A 183 -7.90 -17.84 -20.20
C THR A 183 -6.86 -18.46 -19.27
N LEU A 184 -7.30 -19.00 -18.12
CA LEU A 184 -6.41 -19.74 -17.21
C LEU A 184 -5.65 -20.86 -17.92
N ASP A 185 -6.30 -21.60 -18.83
CA ASP A 185 -5.67 -22.70 -19.58
C ASP A 185 -4.60 -22.17 -20.54
N GLU A 186 -4.87 -21.05 -21.24
CA GLU A 186 -3.89 -20.41 -22.12
C GLU A 186 -2.68 -19.87 -21.32
N PHE A 187 -2.91 -19.27 -20.14
CA PHE A 187 -1.83 -18.86 -19.24
C PHE A 187 -1.01 -20.05 -18.76
N TYR A 188 -1.67 -21.15 -18.41
CA TYR A 188 -1.00 -22.38 -18.01
C TYR A 188 -0.08 -22.91 -19.11
N ASP A 189 -0.60 -23.09 -20.32
CA ASP A 189 0.16 -23.61 -21.47
C ASP A 189 1.33 -22.70 -21.84
N THR A 190 1.09 -21.37 -21.81
CA THR A 190 2.12 -20.36 -22.06
C THR A 190 3.24 -20.45 -21.01
N ALA A 191 2.90 -20.55 -19.73
CA ALA A 191 3.88 -20.63 -18.66
C ALA A 191 4.75 -21.90 -18.75
N VAL A 192 4.14 -23.05 -19.05
CA VAL A 192 4.88 -24.29 -19.25
C VAL A 192 5.82 -24.21 -20.46
N LYS A 193 5.36 -23.64 -21.57
CA LYS A 193 6.18 -23.45 -22.79
C LYS A 193 7.31 -22.44 -22.54
N PHE A 194 7.08 -21.38 -21.81
CA PHE A 194 8.12 -20.42 -21.43
C PHE A 194 9.22 -21.07 -20.59
N ALA A 195 8.87 -22.03 -19.75
CA ALA A 195 9.86 -22.71 -18.92
C ALA A 195 10.64 -23.83 -19.65
N LYS A 196 10.09 -24.40 -20.76
CA LYS A 196 10.65 -25.63 -21.37
C LYS A 196 11.16 -25.46 -22.79
N ASN A 197 10.76 -24.41 -23.51
CA ASN A 197 10.97 -24.33 -24.95
C ASN A 197 11.97 -23.21 -25.35
N ASP A 198 12.91 -22.87 -24.47
CA ASP A 198 13.97 -21.89 -24.75
C ASP A 198 13.41 -20.60 -25.44
N PRO A 199 12.50 -19.85 -24.78
CA PRO A 199 11.81 -18.74 -25.42
C PRO A 199 12.72 -17.55 -25.74
N ASP A 200 13.86 -17.42 -25.06
CA ASP A 200 14.88 -16.38 -25.31
C ASP A 200 15.94 -16.81 -26.33
N LYS A 201 15.85 -18.07 -26.82
CA LYS A 201 16.73 -18.66 -27.86
C LYS A 201 18.22 -18.59 -27.51
N ASN A 202 18.55 -18.74 -26.21
CA ASN A 202 19.93 -18.76 -25.74
C ASN A 202 20.56 -20.14 -25.66
N GLY A 203 19.81 -21.19 -25.95
CA GLY A 203 20.23 -22.61 -25.95
C GLY A 203 20.33 -23.20 -24.53
N LYS A 204 19.72 -22.60 -23.52
CA LYS A 204 19.74 -23.03 -22.12
C LYS A 204 18.34 -23.22 -21.55
N GLU A 205 18.21 -24.13 -20.60
CA GLU A 205 16.97 -24.29 -19.82
C GLU A 205 17.05 -23.46 -18.54
N ASP A 206 17.13 -22.11 -18.64
CA ASP A 206 17.28 -21.20 -17.51
C ASP A 206 16.16 -20.17 -17.39
N THR A 207 15.07 -20.37 -18.13
CA THR A 207 13.87 -19.53 -18.09
C THR A 207 12.77 -20.15 -17.22
N VAL A 208 11.93 -19.30 -16.63
CA VAL A 208 10.77 -19.71 -15.83
C VAL A 208 9.48 -19.09 -16.41
N GLY A 209 8.38 -19.85 -16.35
CA GLY A 209 7.10 -19.38 -16.86
C GLY A 209 6.54 -18.25 -16.01
N ILE A 210 6.19 -18.55 -14.77
CA ILE A 210 5.65 -17.59 -13.79
C ILE A 210 6.60 -17.52 -12.60
N VAL A 211 6.99 -16.29 -12.23
CA VAL A 211 7.73 -16.03 -11.00
C VAL A 211 6.78 -15.69 -9.87
N LEU A 212 6.94 -16.31 -8.72
CA LEU A 212 6.17 -16.11 -7.50
C LEU A 212 7.10 -15.90 -6.31
N ASN A 213 6.55 -15.42 -5.20
CA ASN A 213 7.24 -15.35 -3.91
C ASN A 213 6.70 -16.39 -2.91
N GLN A 214 7.41 -16.55 -1.80
CA GLN A 214 7.09 -17.50 -0.74
C GLN A 214 5.74 -17.29 -0.06
N THR A 215 5.12 -16.11 -0.21
CA THR A 215 3.88 -15.79 0.48
C THR A 215 2.63 -16.22 -0.28
N LEU A 216 2.73 -16.49 -1.59
CA LEU A 216 1.59 -16.73 -2.47
C LEU A 216 0.47 -15.68 -2.27
N GLY A 217 0.88 -14.42 -2.05
CA GLY A 217 0.01 -13.32 -1.65
C GLY A 217 -0.66 -12.62 -2.84
N TYR A 218 -0.73 -11.30 -2.76
CA TYR A 218 -1.45 -10.43 -3.70
C TYR A 218 -1.03 -10.57 -5.18
N HIS A 219 0.15 -11.12 -5.45
CA HIS A 219 0.60 -11.42 -6.82
C HIS A 219 -0.27 -12.47 -7.51
N LEU A 220 -0.90 -13.35 -6.77
CA LEU A 220 -1.82 -14.36 -7.31
C LEU A 220 -3.29 -13.93 -7.33
N ASP A 221 -3.59 -12.72 -6.90
CA ASP A 221 -4.97 -12.21 -6.91
C ASP A 221 -5.65 -12.38 -8.28
N PRO A 222 -5.02 -12.09 -9.44
CA PRO A 222 -5.65 -12.32 -10.74
C PRO A 222 -6.01 -13.78 -10.99
N VAL A 223 -5.18 -14.71 -10.54
CA VAL A 223 -5.47 -16.14 -10.63
C VAL A 223 -6.62 -16.52 -9.70
N PHE A 224 -6.58 -16.09 -8.44
CA PHE A 224 -7.65 -16.36 -7.49
C PHE A 224 -8.99 -15.73 -7.91
N MET A 225 -8.98 -14.54 -8.51
CA MET A 225 -10.20 -13.93 -9.06
C MET A 225 -10.78 -14.73 -10.24
N ALA A 226 -9.94 -15.32 -11.07
CA ALA A 226 -10.39 -16.20 -12.16
C ALA A 226 -11.04 -17.49 -11.65
N PHE A 227 -10.78 -17.91 -10.42
CA PHE A 227 -11.49 -18.97 -9.69
C PHE A 227 -12.66 -18.45 -8.81
N ASP A 228 -13.09 -17.20 -8.98
CA ASP A 228 -14.11 -16.57 -8.13
C ASP A 228 -13.77 -16.62 -6.63
N THR A 229 -12.50 -16.50 -6.30
CA THR A 229 -12.00 -16.43 -4.91
C THR A 229 -10.94 -15.35 -4.79
N SER A 230 -10.97 -14.61 -3.70
CA SER A 230 -9.96 -13.55 -3.41
C SER A 230 -9.37 -13.80 -2.02
N ASN A 231 -8.53 -12.90 -1.55
CA ASN A 231 -8.05 -12.93 -0.16
C ASN A 231 -9.04 -12.29 0.84
N GLY A 232 -10.33 -12.30 0.54
CA GLY A 232 -11.38 -11.70 1.35
C GLY A 232 -12.58 -12.61 1.56
N TRP A 233 -13.75 -12.07 1.32
CA TRP A 233 -15.02 -12.74 1.53
C TRP A 233 -15.75 -12.96 0.20
N ARG A 234 -16.36 -14.14 0.07
CA ARG A 234 -17.18 -14.52 -1.07
C ARG A 234 -18.63 -14.66 -0.66
N LYS A 235 -19.55 -14.14 -1.46
CA LYS A 235 -20.98 -14.36 -1.30
C LYS A 235 -21.35 -15.74 -1.87
N MET A 236 -21.95 -16.58 -1.04
CA MET A 236 -22.41 -17.91 -1.39
C MET A 236 -23.82 -17.85 -1.99
N GLU A 237 -24.29 -18.95 -2.61
CA GLU A 237 -25.61 -19.06 -3.23
C GLU A 237 -26.77 -18.87 -2.24
N ASP A 238 -26.58 -19.31 -1.00
CA ASP A 238 -27.55 -19.12 0.09
C ASP A 238 -27.59 -17.68 0.63
N GLY A 239 -26.77 -16.80 0.04
CA GLY A 239 -26.65 -15.38 0.39
C GLY A 239 -25.81 -15.09 1.63
N THR A 240 -25.17 -16.09 2.22
CA THR A 240 -24.17 -15.91 3.29
C THR A 240 -22.81 -15.52 2.74
N LEU A 241 -21.92 -15.05 3.62
CA LEU A 241 -20.52 -14.81 3.30
C LEU A 241 -19.65 -15.94 3.87
N MET A 242 -18.72 -16.44 3.05
CA MET A 242 -17.67 -17.37 3.44
C MET A 242 -16.32 -16.75 3.22
N ASN A 243 -15.38 -16.99 4.14
CA ASN A 243 -14.01 -16.51 3.94
C ASN A 243 -13.36 -17.24 2.76
N SER A 244 -12.77 -16.48 1.84
CA SER A 244 -12.17 -17.02 0.62
C SER A 244 -11.06 -18.04 0.88
N ALA A 245 -10.40 -17.98 2.04
CA ALA A 245 -9.33 -18.92 2.41
C ALA A 245 -9.79 -20.38 2.51
N ILE A 246 -11.08 -20.63 2.81
CA ILE A 246 -11.63 -21.97 3.04
C ILE A 246 -12.68 -22.40 2.00
N THR A 247 -12.83 -21.66 0.90
CA THR A 247 -13.80 -21.97 -0.15
C THR A 247 -13.34 -23.13 -1.03
N PRO A 248 -14.28 -23.92 -1.62
CA PRO A 248 -13.94 -24.90 -2.67
C PRO A 248 -13.16 -24.27 -3.83
N GLN A 249 -13.48 -23.04 -4.21
CA GLN A 249 -12.80 -22.29 -5.26
C GLN A 249 -11.31 -22.01 -4.92
N ARG A 250 -10.99 -21.75 -3.65
CA ARG A 250 -9.60 -21.64 -3.21
C ARG A 250 -8.85 -22.96 -3.35
N LYS A 251 -9.50 -24.06 -2.98
CA LYS A 251 -8.94 -25.41 -3.16
C LYS A 251 -8.62 -25.69 -4.64
N GLU A 252 -9.57 -25.40 -5.55
CA GLU A 252 -9.36 -25.57 -7.00
C GLU A 252 -8.21 -24.71 -7.53
N ALA A 253 -8.12 -23.46 -7.10
CA ALA A 253 -7.02 -22.57 -7.48
C ALA A 253 -5.64 -23.09 -7.01
N LEU A 254 -5.56 -23.62 -5.78
CA LEU A 254 -4.32 -24.20 -5.25
C LEU A 254 -3.94 -25.51 -5.99
N MET A 255 -4.91 -26.34 -6.36
CA MET A 255 -4.68 -27.53 -7.16
C MET A 255 -4.20 -27.19 -8.58
N TRP A 256 -4.75 -26.12 -9.20
CA TRP A 256 -4.28 -25.62 -10.49
C TRP A 256 -2.81 -25.15 -10.39
N LEU A 257 -2.47 -24.41 -9.34
CA LEU A 257 -1.09 -23.97 -9.09
C LEU A 257 -0.16 -25.17 -8.84
N ALA A 258 -0.61 -26.18 -8.10
CA ALA A 258 0.15 -27.42 -7.85
C ALA A 258 0.47 -28.16 -9.15
N LYS A 259 -0.52 -28.28 -10.05
CA LYS A 259 -0.32 -28.87 -11.36
C LYS A 259 0.68 -28.06 -12.20
N LEU A 260 0.53 -26.73 -12.22
CA LEU A 260 1.44 -25.84 -12.94
C LEU A 260 2.88 -25.92 -12.41
N TYR A 261 3.06 -26.00 -11.09
CA TYR A 261 4.37 -26.19 -10.45
C TYR A 261 4.98 -27.53 -10.81
N LYS A 262 4.20 -28.61 -10.73
CA LYS A 262 4.63 -29.96 -11.13
C LYS A 262 5.07 -30.00 -12.59
N ASP A 263 4.37 -29.32 -13.48
CA ASP A 263 4.67 -29.26 -14.91
C ASP A 263 5.79 -28.27 -15.25
N GLY A 264 6.37 -27.58 -14.24
CA GLY A 264 7.53 -26.70 -14.36
C GLY A 264 7.21 -25.26 -14.76
N GLY A 265 5.93 -24.89 -14.84
CA GLY A 265 5.50 -23.52 -15.22
C GLY A 265 5.72 -22.46 -14.14
N ILE A 266 6.03 -22.86 -12.91
CA ILE A 266 6.36 -21.97 -11.78
C ILE A 266 7.82 -22.17 -11.38
N ASP A 267 8.52 -21.07 -11.02
CA ASP A 267 9.88 -21.12 -10.48
C ASP A 267 9.96 -22.05 -9.25
N LYS A 268 10.85 -23.01 -9.29
CA LYS A 268 11.04 -23.98 -8.20
C LYS A 268 11.52 -23.36 -6.90
N ASN A 269 12.16 -22.19 -6.96
CA ASN A 269 12.69 -21.48 -5.80
C ASN A 269 11.66 -20.57 -5.11
N PHE A 270 10.43 -20.50 -5.59
CA PHE A 270 9.43 -19.54 -5.06
C PHE A 270 9.23 -19.64 -3.54
N THR A 271 9.41 -20.83 -2.95
CA THR A 271 9.21 -21.08 -1.50
C THR A 271 10.17 -20.31 -0.60
N VAL A 272 11.28 -19.82 -1.12
CA VAL A 272 12.28 -19.00 -0.40
C VAL A 272 12.43 -17.60 -0.98
N MET A 273 11.77 -17.32 -2.10
CA MET A 273 11.90 -16.06 -2.84
C MET A 273 11.14 -14.93 -2.15
N LYS A 274 11.81 -13.80 -1.97
CA LYS A 274 11.22 -12.55 -1.47
C LYS A 274 10.76 -11.65 -2.63
N ASP A 275 9.96 -10.63 -2.34
CA ASP A 275 9.42 -9.72 -3.35
C ASP A 275 10.50 -9.09 -4.25
N ASN A 276 11.59 -8.59 -3.68
CA ASN A 276 12.68 -8.00 -4.45
C ASN A 276 13.37 -9.01 -5.39
N GLN A 277 13.56 -10.25 -4.96
CA GLN A 277 14.17 -11.31 -5.77
C GLN A 277 13.26 -11.71 -6.95
N MET A 278 11.94 -11.71 -6.75
CA MET A 278 10.96 -11.94 -7.79
C MET A 278 11.03 -10.84 -8.89
N TRP A 279 11.15 -9.57 -8.48
CA TRP A 279 11.35 -8.46 -9.42
C TRP A 279 12.67 -8.57 -10.17
N GLU A 280 13.77 -8.90 -9.46
CA GLU A 280 15.09 -9.12 -10.04
C GLU A 280 15.08 -10.27 -11.08
N THR A 281 14.31 -11.33 -10.84
CA THR A 281 14.15 -12.44 -11.78
C THR A 281 13.48 -11.97 -13.08
N LEU A 282 12.45 -11.13 -12.99
CA LEU A 282 11.82 -10.52 -14.16
C LEU A 282 12.79 -9.58 -14.89
N GLU A 283 13.44 -8.68 -14.15
CA GLU A 283 14.34 -7.65 -14.70
C GLU A 283 15.63 -8.22 -15.30
N SER A 284 16.07 -9.39 -14.83
CA SER A 284 17.21 -10.14 -15.41
C SER A 284 16.85 -10.97 -16.64
N GLY A 285 15.60 -10.89 -17.09
CA GLY A 285 15.15 -11.55 -18.31
C GLY A 285 14.84 -13.03 -18.16
N LYS A 286 14.77 -13.57 -16.94
CA LYS A 286 14.57 -15.00 -16.69
C LYS A 286 13.12 -15.42 -16.49
N ALA A 287 12.19 -14.49 -16.27
CA ALA A 287 10.77 -14.76 -16.06
C ALA A 287 9.93 -14.29 -17.25
N GLY A 288 8.95 -15.11 -17.65
CA GLY A 288 8.06 -14.80 -18.77
C GLY A 288 6.78 -14.07 -18.37
N ILE A 289 6.17 -14.42 -17.22
CA ILE A 289 4.92 -13.88 -16.73
C ILE A 289 5.08 -13.43 -15.28
N PHE A 290 4.56 -12.24 -14.98
CA PHE A 290 4.47 -11.75 -13.62
C PHE A 290 3.07 -11.19 -13.36
N PHE A 291 2.36 -11.82 -12.43
CA PHE A 291 1.06 -11.36 -11.95
C PHE A 291 1.22 -10.29 -10.87
N GLY A 292 0.25 -9.38 -10.77
CA GLY A 292 0.18 -8.41 -9.69
C GLY A 292 1.28 -7.33 -9.69
N ALA A 293 1.90 -7.07 -10.85
CA ALA A 293 2.76 -5.90 -11.02
C ALA A 293 1.98 -4.63 -10.65
N GLN A 294 2.68 -3.65 -10.07
CA GLN A 294 2.12 -2.32 -10.00
C GLN A 294 2.37 -1.60 -11.34
N THR A 295 1.38 -0.89 -11.84
CA THR A 295 1.50 -0.17 -13.11
C THR A 295 2.62 0.87 -13.07
N SER A 296 2.84 1.47 -11.90
CA SER A 296 3.95 2.40 -11.63
C SER A 296 5.34 1.77 -11.79
N ASP A 297 5.49 0.45 -11.57
CA ASP A 297 6.77 -0.26 -11.71
C ASP A 297 7.09 -0.63 -13.17
N TYR A 298 6.11 -0.58 -14.05
CA TYR A 298 6.29 -1.05 -15.44
C TYR A 298 7.45 -0.37 -16.18
N SER A 299 7.59 0.94 -16.03
CA SER A 299 8.70 1.70 -16.64
C SER A 299 10.08 1.17 -16.18
N ARG A 300 10.21 0.86 -14.89
CA ARG A 300 11.42 0.29 -14.28
C ARG A 300 11.71 -1.10 -14.85
N PHE A 301 10.71 -1.96 -14.90
CA PHE A 301 10.85 -3.31 -15.45
C PHE A 301 11.32 -3.28 -16.91
N VAL A 302 10.69 -2.46 -17.77
CA VAL A 302 11.10 -2.31 -19.17
C VAL A 302 12.52 -1.78 -19.28
N THR A 303 12.88 -0.77 -18.47
CA THR A 303 14.21 -0.15 -18.51
C THR A 303 15.30 -1.13 -18.09
N ASN A 304 15.09 -1.88 -17.01
CA ASN A 304 16.09 -2.81 -16.50
C ASN A 304 16.21 -4.06 -17.40
N LEU A 305 15.10 -4.59 -17.86
CA LEU A 305 15.08 -5.70 -18.79
C LEU A 305 15.85 -5.38 -20.08
N LYS A 306 15.67 -4.19 -20.66
CA LYS A 306 16.39 -3.77 -21.87
C LYS A 306 17.89 -3.54 -21.69
N LYS A 307 18.38 -3.33 -20.46
CA LYS A 307 19.83 -3.31 -20.19
C LYS A 307 20.44 -4.70 -20.33
N VAL A 308 19.69 -5.76 -20.03
CA VAL A 308 20.13 -7.16 -20.11
C VAL A 308 19.91 -7.69 -21.54
N ASP A 309 18.73 -7.44 -22.08
CA ASP A 309 18.33 -7.83 -23.43
C ASP A 309 17.69 -6.64 -24.16
N PRO A 310 18.45 -5.93 -25.03
CA PRO A 310 17.94 -4.75 -25.76
C PRO A 310 16.75 -5.08 -26.68
N LYS A 311 16.54 -6.35 -27.06
CA LYS A 311 15.45 -6.80 -27.93
C LYS A 311 14.21 -7.21 -27.13
N ALA A 312 14.33 -7.35 -25.80
CA ALA A 312 13.21 -7.76 -24.97
C ALA A 312 12.03 -6.79 -25.09
N GLU A 313 10.85 -7.36 -25.19
CA GLU A 313 9.58 -6.65 -25.21
C GLU A 313 8.68 -7.15 -24.09
N LEU A 314 8.40 -6.28 -23.12
CA LEU A 314 7.46 -6.53 -22.04
C LEU A 314 6.17 -5.77 -22.33
N ILE A 315 5.01 -6.42 -22.19
CA ILE A 315 3.70 -5.78 -22.31
C ILE A 315 2.84 -6.03 -21.08
N MET A 316 1.89 -5.13 -20.84
CA MET A 316 0.81 -5.33 -19.87
C MET A 316 -0.40 -5.92 -20.59
N ILE A 317 -1.02 -6.94 -19.98
CA ILE A 317 -2.18 -7.65 -20.52
C ILE A 317 -3.29 -7.74 -19.49
N ALA A 318 -4.50 -8.09 -19.94
CA ALA A 318 -5.62 -8.35 -19.07
C ALA A 318 -5.34 -9.58 -18.16
N PRO A 319 -5.93 -9.62 -16.94
CA PRO A 319 -5.84 -10.79 -16.08
C PRO A 319 -6.56 -12.00 -16.70
N PRO A 320 -6.21 -13.24 -16.27
CA PRO A 320 -6.83 -14.44 -16.80
C PRO A 320 -8.33 -14.48 -16.56
N VAL A 321 -9.06 -15.05 -17.51
CA VAL A 321 -10.49 -15.32 -17.42
C VAL A 321 -10.68 -16.79 -17.04
N GLY A 322 -11.41 -17.06 -15.97
CA GLY A 322 -11.78 -18.39 -15.51
C GLY A 322 -12.96 -19.00 -16.28
N LYS A 323 -13.34 -20.23 -15.94
CA LYS A 323 -14.40 -20.99 -16.62
C LYS A 323 -15.74 -20.26 -16.71
N ASP A 324 -16.13 -19.56 -15.66
CA ASP A 324 -17.41 -18.87 -15.58
C ASP A 324 -17.32 -17.38 -15.98
N GLY A 325 -16.30 -17.02 -16.76
CA GLY A 325 -16.05 -15.64 -17.15
C GLY A 325 -15.54 -14.75 -16.02
N LYS A 326 -15.19 -15.33 -14.88
CA LYS A 326 -14.66 -14.60 -13.72
C LYS A 326 -13.25 -14.12 -14.01
N THR A 327 -13.00 -12.87 -13.70
CA THR A 327 -11.70 -12.21 -13.89
C THR A 327 -11.63 -10.96 -13.03
N GLY A 328 -10.47 -10.37 -12.85
CA GLY A 328 -10.31 -9.08 -12.21
C GLY A 328 -9.21 -9.02 -11.18
N PHE A 329 -9.28 -7.99 -10.36
CA PHE A 329 -8.39 -7.76 -9.22
C PHE A 329 -9.23 -7.42 -8.00
N PRO A 330 -8.83 -7.85 -6.79
CA PRO A 330 -9.44 -7.34 -5.57
C PRO A 330 -9.32 -5.82 -5.53
N ASP A 331 -10.43 -5.15 -5.32
CA ASP A 331 -10.50 -3.72 -5.13
C ASP A 331 -10.96 -3.37 -3.73
N GLY A 332 -10.44 -2.26 -3.20
CA GLY A 332 -10.94 -1.63 -2.00
C GLY A 332 -11.94 -0.54 -2.35
N VAL A 333 -12.02 0.45 -1.50
CA VAL A 333 -12.84 1.66 -1.74
C VAL A 333 -12.04 2.79 -2.41
N GLY A 334 -10.93 2.46 -3.06
CA GLY A 334 -10.06 3.44 -3.71
C GLY A 334 -9.22 4.27 -2.75
N MET A 335 -8.88 3.72 -1.57
CA MET A 335 -8.14 4.45 -0.51
C MET A 335 -6.94 3.66 0.00
N PHE A 336 -5.89 4.38 0.38
CA PHE A 336 -4.76 3.88 1.14
C PHE A 336 -4.69 4.57 2.52
N GLY A 337 -5.61 4.18 3.43
CA GLY A 337 -5.75 4.79 4.74
C GLY A 337 -6.39 6.19 4.70
N GLN A 338 -6.15 6.94 5.76
CA GLN A 338 -6.72 8.27 5.98
C GLN A 338 -5.77 9.13 6.82
N PHE A 339 -5.92 10.45 6.75
CA PHE A 339 -5.20 11.36 7.63
C PHE A 339 -6.07 11.75 8.81
N VAL A 340 -5.50 11.70 10.01
CA VAL A 340 -6.17 12.09 11.25
C VAL A 340 -5.46 13.26 11.90
N LEU A 341 -6.21 14.09 12.63
CA LEU A 341 -5.72 15.18 13.46
C LEU A 341 -6.02 14.83 14.92
N PRO A 342 -5.13 15.13 15.88
CA PRO A 342 -5.40 14.89 17.30
C PRO A 342 -6.54 15.80 17.82
N ALA A 343 -7.36 15.29 18.72
CA ALA A 343 -8.51 16.05 19.24
C ALA A 343 -8.12 17.33 19.99
N ASN A 344 -6.91 17.38 20.55
CA ASN A 344 -6.38 18.54 21.30
C ASN A 344 -5.67 19.59 20.44
N ILE A 345 -5.72 19.46 19.11
CA ILE A 345 -5.16 20.46 18.18
C ILE A 345 -5.93 21.78 18.27
N SER A 346 -5.25 22.94 18.20
CA SER A 346 -5.95 24.23 18.15
C SER A 346 -6.72 24.41 16.83
N LYS A 347 -7.79 25.23 16.84
CA LYS A 347 -8.60 25.48 15.64
C LYS A 347 -7.77 26.07 14.49
N GLU A 348 -6.83 26.94 14.80
CA GLU A 348 -5.95 27.59 13.82
C GLU A 348 -5.03 26.55 13.17
N LYS A 349 -4.41 25.67 13.96
CA LYS A 349 -3.59 24.58 13.46
C LYS A 349 -4.41 23.57 12.66
N ALA A 350 -5.60 23.20 13.13
CA ALA A 350 -6.49 22.30 12.41
C ALA A 350 -6.86 22.83 11.02
N LYS A 351 -7.19 24.13 10.91
CA LYS A 351 -7.44 24.76 9.62
C LYS A 351 -6.23 24.68 8.70
N LYS A 352 -5.03 25.02 9.19
CA LYS A 352 -3.80 24.97 8.40
C LYS A 352 -3.40 23.52 8.00
N ALA A 353 -3.61 22.55 8.88
CA ALA A 353 -3.41 21.14 8.57
C ALA A 353 -4.34 20.65 7.44
N ILE A 354 -5.59 21.07 7.46
CA ILE A 354 -6.56 20.73 6.42
C ILE A 354 -6.27 21.47 5.12
N GLU A 355 -5.90 22.77 5.18
CA GLU A 355 -5.43 23.51 4.00
C GLU A 355 -4.23 22.84 3.33
N LEU A 356 -3.28 22.28 4.12
CA LEU A 356 -2.16 21.52 3.60
C LEU A 356 -2.62 20.25 2.87
N LEU A 357 -3.50 19.46 3.49
CA LEU A 357 -4.02 18.22 2.88
C LEU A 357 -4.88 18.53 1.65
N ASP A 358 -5.64 19.62 1.67
CA ASP A 358 -6.43 20.07 0.53
C ASP A 358 -5.55 20.52 -0.65
N TRP A 359 -4.50 21.31 -0.37
CA TRP A 359 -3.53 21.69 -1.39
C TRP A 359 -2.81 20.47 -1.98
N GLN A 360 -2.39 19.52 -1.13
CA GLN A 360 -1.74 18.29 -1.58
C GLN A 360 -2.64 17.45 -2.51
N ALA A 361 -3.95 17.48 -2.32
CA ALA A 361 -4.92 16.81 -3.19
C ALA A 361 -5.15 17.54 -4.54
N GLY A 362 -4.54 18.70 -4.75
CA GLY A 362 -4.67 19.51 -5.97
C GLY A 362 -3.65 19.14 -7.04
N GLN A 363 -3.92 19.60 -8.29
CA GLN A 363 -3.07 19.31 -9.46
C GLN A 363 -1.67 19.90 -9.36
N GLU A 364 -1.51 21.10 -8.78
CA GLU A 364 -0.20 21.72 -8.60
C GLU A 364 0.71 20.86 -7.74
N ALA A 365 0.23 20.48 -6.55
CA ALA A 365 0.97 19.60 -5.64
C ALA A 365 1.26 18.24 -6.27
N HIS A 366 0.30 17.70 -7.03
CA HIS A 366 0.48 16.45 -7.75
C HIS A 366 1.60 16.52 -8.78
N MET A 367 1.68 17.60 -9.56
CA MET A 367 2.78 17.79 -10.52
C MET A 367 4.13 17.94 -9.82
N LEU A 368 4.18 18.71 -8.73
CA LEU A 368 5.40 18.80 -7.90
C LEU A 368 5.82 17.43 -7.36
N ARG A 369 4.87 16.62 -6.90
CA ARG A 369 5.12 15.26 -6.43
C ARG A 369 5.63 14.35 -7.55
N LYS A 370 5.14 14.50 -8.78
CA LYS A 370 5.51 13.62 -9.91
C LYS A 370 6.87 13.92 -10.52
N VAL A 371 7.19 15.18 -10.68
CA VAL A 371 8.36 15.58 -11.48
C VAL A 371 9.21 16.68 -10.80
N GLY A 372 8.78 17.19 -9.66
CA GLY A 372 9.48 18.27 -8.95
C GLY A 372 9.33 19.63 -9.66
N VAL A 373 10.35 20.48 -9.51
CA VAL A 373 10.39 21.84 -10.06
C VAL A 373 11.13 21.84 -11.39
N GLU A 374 10.54 22.49 -12.41
CA GLU A 374 11.17 22.69 -13.71
C GLU A 374 12.48 23.49 -13.57
N GLY A 375 13.50 23.11 -14.33
CA GLY A 375 14.84 23.68 -14.27
C GLY A 375 15.70 23.17 -13.09
N VAL A 376 15.10 22.49 -12.10
CA VAL A 376 15.78 21.93 -10.93
C VAL A 376 15.79 20.40 -10.98
N HIS A 377 14.63 19.79 -11.14
CA HIS A 377 14.42 18.33 -11.11
C HIS A 377 14.12 17.77 -12.49
N HIS A 378 13.55 18.57 -13.37
CA HIS A 378 13.23 18.19 -14.74
C HIS A 378 13.33 19.38 -15.68
N LYS A 379 13.38 19.06 -16.97
CA LYS A 379 13.14 20.00 -18.08
C LYS A 379 12.00 19.47 -18.95
N LYS A 380 11.27 20.39 -19.57
CA LYS A 380 10.21 20.07 -20.52
C LYS A 380 10.80 20.19 -21.93
N ASN A 381 10.74 19.12 -22.70
CA ASN A 381 11.17 19.09 -24.09
C ASN A 381 10.16 19.77 -25.01
N ALA A 382 10.56 20.12 -26.24
CA ALA A 382 9.71 20.79 -27.23
C ALA A 382 8.46 19.95 -27.59
N ASP A 383 8.54 18.63 -27.52
CA ASP A 383 7.42 17.70 -27.76
C ASP A 383 6.51 17.51 -26.54
N GLY A 384 6.78 18.23 -25.44
CA GLY A 384 6.02 18.18 -24.19
C GLY A 384 6.41 17.04 -23.25
N THR A 385 7.39 16.20 -23.58
CA THR A 385 7.90 15.15 -22.69
C THR A 385 8.73 15.76 -21.56
N ILE A 386 8.77 15.05 -20.42
CA ILE A 386 9.53 15.43 -19.25
C ILE A 386 10.82 14.62 -19.21
N GLU A 387 11.95 15.31 -19.12
CA GLU A 387 13.26 14.70 -18.91
C GLU A 387 13.77 15.04 -17.52
N MET A 388 14.07 14.02 -16.71
CA MET A 388 14.59 14.21 -15.34
C MET A 388 16.06 14.66 -15.39
N ILE A 389 16.42 15.61 -14.52
CA ILE A 389 17.79 16.15 -14.39
C ILE A 389 18.52 15.31 -13.35
N GLY A 390 19.33 14.35 -13.81
CA GLY A 390 20.08 13.46 -12.93
C GLY A 390 19.20 12.68 -11.95
N ASP A 391 19.71 12.46 -10.74
CA ASP A 391 19.04 11.75 -9.65
C ASP A 391 18.46 12.68 -8.57
N LYS A 392 18.50 13.98 -8.81
CA LYS A 392 18.15 15.01 -7.81
C LYS A 392 16.73 14.83 -7.24
N TYR A 393 15.77 14.46 -8.08
CA TYR A 393 14.39 14.17 -7.64
C TYR A 393 14.35 13.07 -6.56
N ALA A 394 15.06 11.97 -6.80
CA ALA A 394 15.12 10.83 -5.88
C ALA A 394 15.93 11.17 -4.62
N HIS A 395 17.05 11.88 -4.79
CA HIS A 395 17.90 12.36 -3.69
C HIS A 395 17.13 13.29 -2.75
N ASP A 396 16.34 14.21 -3.29
CA ASP A 396 15.56 15.17 -2.53
C ASP A 396 14.31 14.55 -1.87
N GLY A 397 14.03 13.27 -2.14
CA GLY A 397 12.93 12.51 -1.51
C GLY A 397 11.53 13.05 -1.82
N ILE A 398 11.35 13.71 -2.97
CA ILE A 398 10.14 14.47 -3.31
C ILE A 398 8.88 13.60 -3.31
N ALA A 399 8.99 12.35 -3.75
CA ALA A 399 7.86 11.41 -3.77
C ALA A 399 7.23 11.19 -2.38
N TYR A 400 7.98 11.45 -1.30
CA TYR A 400 7.56 11.28 0.09
C TYR A 400 7.27 12.60 0.82
N LEU A 401 7.37 13.73 0.14
CA LEU A 401 7.05 15.04 0.72
C LEU A 401 5.52 15.33 0.66
N ILE A 402 4.90 14.98 -0.46
CA ILE A 402 3.48 15.21 -0.71
C ILE A 402 2.76 13.87 -0.64
N TRP A 403 2.04 13.63 0.45
CA TRP A 403 1.43 12.34 0.74
C TRP A 403 -0.01 12.21 0.27
N ASN A 404 -0.79 13.28 0.30
CA ASN A 404 -2.13 13.25 -0.28
C ASN A 404 -2.04 13.41 -1.81
N VAL A 405 -2.99 12.84 -2.52
CA VAL A 405 -3.01 12.85 -3.99
C VAL A 405 -4.43 13.10 -4.49
N PRO A 406 -4.60 13.66 -5.71
CA PRO A 406 -5.92 13.79 -6.30
C PRO A 406 -6.55 12.43 -6.56
N ASN A 407 -7.88 12.37 -6.55
CA ASN A 407 -8.63 11.20 -7.00
C ASN A 407 -8.70 11.19 -8.53
N ASP A 408 -7.61 10.78 -9.15
CA ASP A 408 -7.46 10.71 -10.62
C ASP A 408 -7.01 9.29 -11.00
N PRO A 409 -7.77 8.55 -11.82
CA PRO A 409 -7.39 7.21 -12.29
C PRO A 409 -6.04 7.19 -13.04
N LEU A 410 -5.59 8.31 -13.57
CA LEU A 410 -4.33 8.44 -14.29
C LEU A 410 -3.18 8.98 -13.43
N VAL A 411 -3.41 9.08 -12.12
CA VAL A 411 -2.42 9.61 -11.16
C VAL A 411 -1.06 8.91 -11.25
N SER A 412 -1.02 7.64 -11.65
CA SER A 412 0.19 6.82 -11.70
C SER A 412 0.90 6.80 -13.05
N VAL A 413 0.39 7.52 -14.08
CA VAL A 413 1.08 7.60 -15.37
C VAL A 413 2.45 8.26 -15.19
N PRO A 414 3.58 7.60 -15.55
CA PRO A 414 4.93 8.11 -15.31
C PRO A 414 5.32 9.17 -16.35
N LEU A 415 5.13 10.44 -16.04
CA LEU A 415 5.35 11.56 -16.98
C LEU A 415 6.79 11.68 -17.52
N SER A 416 7.77 11.15 -16.79
CA SER A 416 9.18 11.11 -17.21
C SER A 416 9.56 9.89 -18.06
N ALA A 417 8.64 8.94 -18.24
CA ALA A 417 8.89 7.79 -19.11
C ALA A 417 8.68 8.15 -20.59
N PRO A 418 9.25 7.38 -21.53
CA PRO A 418 8.95 7.51 -22.98
C PRO A 418 7.45 7.45 -23.27
N LYS A 419 6.97 8.14 -24.30
CA LYS A 419 5.54 8.24 -24.65
C LYS A 419 4.86 6.88 -24.78
N ASN A 420 5.49 5.92 -25.44
CA ASN A 420 4.95 4.55 -25.58
C ASN A 420 4.73 3.86 -24.23
N ILE A 421 5.59 4.10 -23.24
CA ILE A 421 5.42 3.60 -21.86
C ILE A 421 4.25 4.32 -21.19
N GLN A 422 4.15 5.64 -21.32
CA GLN A 422 3.04 6.42 -20.76
C GLN A 422 1.70 5.94 -21.32
N GLU A 423 1.61 5.69 -22.63
CA GLU A 423 0.41 5.18 -23.29
C GLU A 423 0.07 3.76 -22.84
N ALA A 424 1.05 2.87 -22.73
CA ALA A 424 0.85 1.52 -22.22
C ALA A 424 0.28 1.55 -20.79
N VAL A 425 0.85 2.39 -19.91
CA VAL A 425 0.36 2.57 -18.53
C VAL A 425 -1.05 3.14 -18.52
N LYS A 426 -1.33 4.18 -19.30
CA LYS A 426 -2.66 4.78 -19.40
C LYS A 426 -3.71 3.78 -19.89
N ASN A 427 -3.37 2.98 -20.91
CA ASN A 427 -4.25 1.95 -21.43
C ASN A 427 -4.53 0.86 -20.38
N ASN A 428 -3.50 0.38 -19.69
CA ASN A 428 -3.68 -0.59 -18.61
C ASN A 428 -4.57 -0.04 -17.50
N LEU A 429 -4.33 1.17 -17.00
CA LEU A 429 -5.15 1.80 -15.95
C LEU A 429 -6.61 1.93 -16.38
N THR A 430 -6.87 2.27 -17.66
CA THR A 430 -8.23 2.34 -18.22
C THR A 430 -8.93 0.97 -18.23
N VAL A 431 -8.18 -0.10 -18.48
CA VAL A 431 -8.71 -1.48 -18.46
C VAL A 431 -8.95 -1.95 -17.03
N VAL A 432 -7.93 -1.85 -16.16
CA VAL A 432 -8.01 -2.43 -14.81
C VAL A 432 -8.97 -1.69 -13.91
N SER A 433 -9.22 -0.39 -14.12
CA SER A 433 -10.23 0.37 -13.39
C SER A 433 -11.66 -0.20 -13.54
N LYS A 434 -11.91 -1.00 -14.58
CA LYS A 434 -13.19 -1.67 -14.83
C LYS A 434 -13.22 -3.11 -14.31
N LEU A 435 -12.09 -3.63 -13.85
CA LEU A 435 -11.91 -5.02 -13.44
C LEU A 435 -11.74 -5.15 -11.92
N GLY A 436 -11.96 -4.07 -11.18
CA GLY A 436 -11.97 -4.08 -9.73
C GLY A 436 -13.16 -4.84 -9.17
N VAL A 437 -12.91 -5.77 -8.26
CA VAL A 437 -13.94 -6.53 -7.54
C VAL A 437 -13.87 -6.19 -6.07
N VAL A 438 -14.88 -5.46 -5.61
CA VAL A 438 -14.98 -5.05 -4.20
C VAL A 438 -15.53 -6.21 -3.36
N SER A 439 -14.86 -6.49 -2.25
CA SER A 439 -15.35 -7.51 -1.30
C SER A 439 -16.74 -7.14 -0.76
N PRO A 440 -17.68 -8.08 -0.66
CA PRO A 440 -18.99 -7.82 -0.05
C PRO A 440 -18.89 -7.46 1.45
N ALA A 441 -17.71 -7.66 2.06
CA ALA A 441 -17.42 -7.30 3.44
C ALA A 441 -16.39 -6.17 3.54
N VAL A 442 -16.22 -5.33 2.51
CA VAL A 442 -15.21 -4.28 2.47
C VAL A 442 -15.33 -3.28 3.63
N ALA A 443 -16.55 -2.96 4.06
CA ALA A 443 -16.83 -2.05 5.17
C ALA A 443 -17.01 -2.77 6.53
N TYR A 444 -16.82 -4.09 6.57
CA TYR A 444 -16.93 -4.83 7.81
C TYR A 444 -15.77 -4.51 8.77
N MET A 445 -16.13 -4.20 10.00
CA MET A 445 -15.21 -3.91 11.08
C MET A 445 -15.18 -5.08 12.08
N PRO A 446 -14.11 -5.91 12.10
CA PRO A 446 -14.06 -7.05 13.01
C PRO A 446 -13.92 -6.58 14.47
N SER A 447 -14.59 -7.29 15.39
CA SER A 447 -14.38 -7.06 16.82
C SER A 447 -12.97 -7.44 17.27
N THR A 448 -12.51 -6.90 18.39
CA THR A 448 -11.22 -7.26 18.99
C THR A 448 -11.15 -8.76 19.32
N ASN A 449 -12.29 -9.37 19.68
CA ASN A 449 -12.35 -10.80 20.00
C ASN A 449 -12.07 -11.69 18.79
N VAL A 450 -12.46 -11.24 17.59
CA VAL A 450 -12.20 -11.94 16.33
C VAL A 450 -10.81 -11.60 15.77
N SER A 451 -10.44 -10.33 15.74
CA SER A 451 -9.22 -9.87 15.08
C SER A 451 -7.92 -10.38 15.73
N LYS A 452 -7.95 -10.73 17.02
CA LYS A 452 -6.80 -11.35 17.71
C LYS A 452 -6.29 -12.64 17.08
N ASN A 453 -7.14 -13.34 16.31
CA ASN A 453 -6.83 -14.63 15.68
C ASN A 453 -6.29 -14.47 14.24
N PHE A 454 -6.33 -13.28 13.64
CA PHE A 454 -6.02 -13.09 12.22
C PHE A 454 -4.62 -13.54 11.83
N ALA A 455 -3.61 -13.24 12.65
CA ALA A 455 -2.23 -13.64 12.38
C ALA A 455 -2.07 -15.17 12.34
N ASP A 456 -2.70 -15.90 13.27
CA ASP A 456 -2.66 -17.37 13.31
C ASP A 456 -3.42 -17.97 12.11
N LEU A 457 -4.60 -17.44 11.77
CA LEU A 457 -5.40 -17.88 10.62
C LEU A 457 -4.67 -17.63 9.29
N ASP A 458 -4.00 -16.50 9.14
CA ASP A 458 -3.20 -16.18 7.95
C ASP A 458 -1.98 -17.10 7.82
N GLN A 459 -1.26 -17.33 8.91
CA GLN A 459 -0.13 -18.25 8.93
C GLN A 459 -0.54 -19.69 8.57
N LEU A 460 -1.67 -20.15 9.09
CA LEU A 460 -2.22 -21.46 8.80
C LEU A 460 -2.57 -21.61 7.30
N MET A 461 -3.23 -20.59 6.73
CA MET A 461 -3.59 -20.53 5.31
C MET A 461 -2.33 -20.55 4.41
N ARG A 462 -1.36 -19.69 4.70
CA ARG A 462 -0.11 -19.61 3.92
C ARG A 462 0.67 -20.93 3.96
N GLY A 463 0.79 -21.51 5.16
CA GLY A 463 1.50 -22.78 5.32
C GLY A 463 0.88 -23.92 4.51
N LEU A 464 -0.45 -24.05 4.50
CA LEU A 464 -1.13 -25.03 3.66
C LEU A 464 -0.96 -24.72 2.18
N SER A 465 -1.18 -23.43 1.78
CA SER A 465 -1.11 -23.03 0.37
C SER A 465 0.22 -23.40 -0.26
N VAL A 466 1.34 -23.11 0.41
CA VAL A 466 2.68 -23.49 -0.06
C VAL A 466 2.80 -25.03 -0.19
N LYS A 467 2.41 -25.79 0.84
CA LYS A 467 2.48 -27.25 0.83
C LYS A 467 1.64 -27.88 -0.30
N MET A 468 0.46 -27.34 -0.58
CA MET A 468 -0.35 -27.80 -1.69
C MET A 468 0.33 -27.54 -3.04
N VAL A 469 0.86 -26.34 -3.26
CA VAL A 469 1.50 -25.98 -4.53
C VAL A 469 2.72 -26.83 -4.80
N ILE A 470 3.55 -27.14 -3.79
CA ILE A 470 4.73 -28.00 -3.98
C ILE A 470 4.41 -29.51 -3.95
N GLY A 471 3.15 -29.90 -3.71
CA GLY A 471 2.69 -31.29 -3.72
C GLY A 471 2.90 -32.05 -2.41
N GLU A 472 3.22 -31.35 -1.31
CA GLU A 472 3.33 -31.93 0.05
C GLU A 472 1.98 -32.06 0.77
N ALA A 473 0.94 -31.42 0.28
CA ALA A 473 -0.43 -31.54 0.77
C ALA A 473 -1.42 -31.76 -0.37
N THR A 474 -2.52 -32.43 -0.05
CA THR A 474 -3.55 -32.84 -1.00
C THR A 474 -4.86 -32.07 -0.79
N ASP A 475 -5.85 -32.36 -1.65
CA ASP A 475 -7.23 -31.87 -1.49
C ASP A 475 -7.85 -32.25 -0.15
N LYS A 476 -7.55 -33.46 0.38
CA LYS A 476 -8.01 -33.92 1.69
C LYS A 476 -7.40 -33.14 2.84
N ASP A 477 -6.17 -32.66 2.67
CA ASP A 477 -5.51 -31.83 3.68
C ASP A 477 -6.10 -30.42 3.70
N PHE A 478 -6.63 -29.92 2.56
CA PHE A 478 -7.40 -28.69 2.53
C PHE A 478 -8.69 -28.78 3.38
N ASP A 479 -9.40 -29.91 3.32
CA ASP A 479 -10.62 -30.09 4.11
C ASP A 479 -10.31 -30.13 5.62
N LYS A 480 -9.22 -30.77 6.03
CA LYS A 480 -8.73 -30.73 7.43
C LYS A 480 -8.33 -29.32 7.84
N PHE A 481 -7.67 -28.60 6.96
CA PHE A 481 -7.29 -27.22 7.19
C PHE A 481 -8.53 -26.34 7.39
N ALA A 482 -9.55 -26.45 6.56
CA ALA A 482 -10.77 -25.67 6.69
C ALA A 482 -11.44 -25.89 8.06
N ALA A 483 -11.47 -27.15 8.54
CA ALA A 483 -11.97 -27.48 9.86
C ALA A 483 -11.11 -26.87 10.99
N GLU A 484 -9.78 -26.95 10.89
CA GLU A 484 -8.88 -26.38 11.88
C GLU A 484 -8.92 -24.84 11.86
N TRP A 485 -9.01 -24.20 10.68
CA TRP A 485 -9.18 -22.77 10.52
C TRP A 485 -10.46 -22.27 11.24
N ASN A 486 -11.57 -22.97 11.06
CA ASN A 486 -12.83 -22.68 11.75
C ASN A 486 -12.64 -22.78 13.26
N LYS A 487 -12.04 -23.86 13.75
CA LYS A 487 -11.79 -24.10 15.20
C LYS A 487 -10.92 -23.03 15.84
N ARG A 488 -9.92 -22.48 15.12
CA ARG A 488 -9.00 -21.44 15.60
C ARG A 488 -9.57 -20.03 15.60
N GLY A 489 -10.85 -19.87 15.29
CA GLY A 489 -11.57 -18.61 15.35
C GLY A 489 -12.24 -18.19 14.04
N GLY A 490 -12.01 -18.91 12.95
CA GLY A 490 -12.63 -18.64 11.66
C GLY A 490 -14.14 -18.74 11.67
N GLU A 491 -14.71 -19.71 12.43
CA GLU A 491 -16.16 -19.83 12.60
C GLU A 491 -16.74 -18.59 13.30
N ALA A 492 -16.12 -18.13 14.38
CA ALA A 492 -16.54 -16.92 15.08
C ALA A 492 -16.46 -15.69 14.17
N TRP A 493 -15.41 -15.59 13.36
CA TRP A 493 -15.27 -14.52 12.37
C TRP A 493 -16.35 -14.60 11.30
N THR A 494 -16.62 -15.78 10.74
CA THR A 494 -17.65 -16.00 9.74
C THR A 494 -19.05 -15.65 10.28
N LYS A 495 -19.33 -16.01 11.53
CA LYS A 495 -20.59 -15.66 12.20
C LYS A 495 -20.74 -14.15 12.33
N GLU A 496 -19.73 -13.46 12.85
CA GLU A 496 -19.76 -12.01 13.09
C GLU A 496 -19.95 -11.22 11.78
N VAL A 497 -19.23 -11.60 10.70
CA VAL A 497 -19.37 -10.92 9.42
C VAL A 497 -20.75 -11.15 8.80
N ASN A 498 -21.34 -12.32 8.96
CA ASN A 498 -22.68 -12.60 8.45
C ASN A 498 -23.77 -11.87 9.24
N GLU A 499 -23.61 -11.70 10.55
CA GLU A 499 -24.52 -10.88 11.38
C GLU A 499 -24.47 -9.41 10.92
N TRP A 500 -23.27 -8.87 10.72
CA TRP A 500 -23.08 -7.53 10.15
C TRP A 500 -23.68 -7.42 8.75
N TYR A 501 -23.43 -8.37 7.85
CA TYR A 501 -23.91 -8.34 6.47
C TYR A 501 -25.45 -8.37 6.36
N LYS A 502 -26.12 -9.09 7.25
CA LYS A 502 -27.59 -9.08 7.35
C LYS A 502 -28.15 -7.71 7.73
N GLN A 503 -27.42 -6.93 8.52
CA GLN A 503 -27.82 -5.58 8.92
C GLN A 503 -27.69 -4.57 7.78
N GLN A 504 -26.75 -4.78 6.86
CA GLN A 504 -26.55 -3.89 5.69
C GLN A 504 -27.64 -4.06 4.62
N LYS A 505 -28.45 -5.11 4.68
CA LYS A 505 -29.53 -5.37 3.72
C LYS A 505 -30.90 -4.84 4.19
N LYS A 506 -30.96 -4.29 5.39
CA LYS A 506 -32.15 -3.66 5.93
C LYS A 506 -32.13 -2.15 5.69
#